data_20bb2e290dc16a5f177f0806f020e311
#
_entry.id   20bb2e290dc16a5f177f0806f020e311
#
_cell.length_a   1.000
_cell.length_b   1.000
_cell.length_c   1.000
_cell.angle_alpha   90.00
_cell.angle_beta   90.00
_cell.angle_gamma   90.00
#
_symmetry.space_group_name_H-M   'P 1'
#
loop_
_entity.id
_entity.type
_entity.pdbx_description
1 polymer ?
#
loop_
_entity_poly.entity_id
_entity_poly.type
_entity_poly.pdbx_seq_one_letter_code
_entity_poly.pdbx_strand_id
1 'polypeptide(L)'
;GGRRAGGPHGMGGQRDPMVIPIAKVQPDTSGTNTTANAITTYTGNVEVIEMDRMRKLIADHMVRSKHTSPHVTSFTEADVTNLVMWRDKVKKDFEKRESTKITFTPLFIEAIVRCIKKFPLINCSLDGDKIIVKKDINIGMATALPSGNLIVPVIKNADQLNLVGLARQVNSLADNARNGKLKADDTTGGTFTLTNVGTFGSLMGTPIINQPQVAILAVGAIKKRPVVIETPHGDSIAIRHMMYLSMSYDHRIVDGSLGATFLTAVAKELEHFNGEREY
;
A
#
# COMPACT_ATOMS: atom_id res chain seq x y z
N GLY A 1 -7.86 70.50 50.74
CA GLY A 1 -6.98 70.94 49.72
C GLY A 1 -6.57 69.73 48.83
N GLY A 2 -6.75 69.65 47.64
CA GLY A 2 -6.73 70.47 46.50
C GLY A 2 -6.12 69.73 45.30
N ARG A 3 -6.90 69.56 44.25
CA ARG A 3 -6.55 69.60 42.83
C ARG A 3 -5.69 68.48 42.22
N ARG A 4 -6.30 67.72 41.34
CA ARG A 4 -6.34 67.76 39.82
C ARG A 4 -5.01 67.48 39.11
N ALA A 5 -5.03 66.51 38.27
CA ALA A 5 -4.84 66.49 36.78
C ALA A 5 -4.72 65.05 36.32
N GLY A 6 -5.36 64.49 35.38
CA GLY A 6 -5.87 64.97 34.13
C GLY A 6 -5.09 64.38 32.96
N GLY A 7 -5.51 63.23 32.39
CA GLY A 7 -5.57 62.73 31.04
C GLY A 7 -4.23 62.33 30.37
N PRO A 8 -4.18 61.77 29.12
CA PRO A 8 -5.28 61.45 28.23
C PRO A 8 -5.32 60.01 27.75
N HIS A 9 -6.42 59.65 27.21
CA HIS A 9 -6.74 58.41 26.51
C HIS A 9 -5.91 58.22 25.25
N GLY A 10 -5.25 57.07 25.13
CA GLY A 10 -4.75 56.57 23.83
C GLY A 10 -5.79 55.65 23.20
N MET A 11 -6.40 56.10 22.13
CA MET A 11 -7.31 55.30 21.26
C MET A 11 -6.53 54.22 20.57
N GLY A 12 -6.81 52.95 20.89
CA GLY A 12 -6.43 51.80 20.10
C GLY A 12 -7.35 51.72 18.89
N GLY A 13 -6.84 52.06 17.73
CA GLY A 13 -7.54 51.88 16.45
C GLY A 13 -7.70 50.42 16.13
N GLN A 14 -8.91 49.93 16.21
CA GLN A 14 -9.36 48.67 15.66
C GLN A 14 -9.26 48.79 14.13
N ARG A 15 -8.37 48.04 13.48
CA ARG A 15 -8.35 47.94 12.00
C ARG A 15 -9.40 46.90 11.61
N ASP A 16 -10.43 47.36 10.95
CA ASP A 16 -11.43 46.49 10.30
C ASP A 16 -10.75 45.58 9.26
N PRO A 17 -11.16 44.31 9.16
CA PRO A 17 -10.65 43.43 8.11
C PRO A 17 -11.12 43.93 6.75
N MET A 18 -10.18 44.14 5.83
CA MET A 18 -10.43 44.55 4.47
C MET A 18 -11.23 43.47 3.76
N VAL A 19 -12.52 43.70 3.57
CA VAL A 19 -13.39 42.82 2.75
C VAL A 19 -13.13 43.15 1.28
N ILE A 20 -12.49 42.21 0.58
CA ILE A 20 -12.34 42.28 -0.87
C ILE A 20 -13.69 41.85 -1.50
N PRO A 21 -14.36 42.69 -2.30
CA PRO A 21 -15.62 42.29 -2.93
C PRO A 21 -15.36 41.22 -4.00
N ILE A 22 -15.98 40.08 -3.83
CA ILE A 22 -16.00 39.02 -4.83
C ILE A 22 -16.92 39.50 -5.96
N ALA A 23 -16.36 39.79 -7.13
CA ALA A 23 -17.15 40.09 -8.33
C ALA A 23 -18.02 38.87 -8.66
N LYS A 24 -19.33 39.09 -8.70
CA LYS A 24 -20.29 38.10 -9.22
C LYS A 24 -20.02 37.92 -10.72
N VAL A 25 -19.48 36.76 -11.07
CA VAL A 25 -19.44 36.29 -12.47
C VAL A 25 -20.86 35.82 -12.82
N GLN A 26 -21.52 36.54 -13.70
CA GLN A 26 -22.76 36.06 -14.31
C GLN A 26 -22.42 34.92 -15.26
N PRO A 27 -23.22 33.85 -15.32
CA PRO A 27 -23.03 32.82 -16.33
C PRO A 27 -23.51 33.33 -17.67
N ASP A 28 -22.60 33.44 -18.62
CA ASP A 28 -22.91 33.69 -20.01
C ASP A 28 -23.53 32.44 -20.64
N THR A 29 -24.82 32.47 -20.87
CA THR A 29 -25.56 31.43 -21.61
C THR A 29 -25.56 31.78 -23.09
N SER A 30 -24.51 31.43 -23.80
CA SER A 30 -24.59 31.28 -25.26
C SER A 30 -23.80 30.03 -25.65
N GLY A 31 -24.56 29.02 -26.03
CA GLY A 31 -24.04 27.72 -26.38
C GLY A 31 -23.21 27.71 -27.65
N THR A 32 -22.25 26.86 -27.64
CA THR A 32 -21.96 25.91 -28.74
C THR A 32 -20.94 24.93 -28.19
N ASN A 33 -21.37 23.68 -28.00
CA ASN A 33 -20.47 22.55 -27.79
C ASN A 33 -19.54 22.38 -29.00
N THR A 34 -18.37 22.93 -28.89
CA THR A 34 -17.21 22.48 -29.67
C THR A 34 -16.15 22.13 -28.64
N THR A 35 -15.99 20.84 -28.39
CA THR A 35 -14.79 20.28 -27.78
C THR A 35 -13.62 20.63 -28.71
N ALA A 36 -13.14 21.86 -28.61
CA ALA A 36 -11.84 22.23 -29.13
C ALA A 36 -10.83 21.51 -28.26
N ASN A 37 -10.22 20.45 -28.78
CA ASN A 37 -8.97 19.94 -28.25
C ASN A 37 -8.01 21.14 -28.19
N ALA A 38 -7.78 21.68 -27.01
CA ALA A 38 -6.76 22.67 -26.81
C ALA A 38 -5.43 22.06 -27.26
N ILE A 39 -4.95 22.54 -28.42
CA ILE A 39 -3.63 22.12 -28.93
C ILE A 39 -2.64 22.70 -27.93
N THR A 40 -2.12 21.84 -27.04
CA THR A 40 -1.06 22.21 -26.13
C THR A 40 0.21 22.39 -26.95
N THR A 41 0.63 23.64 -27.13
CA THR A 41 1.88 23.93 -27.83
C THR A 41 3.05 23.78 -26.85
N TYR A 42 3.90 22.80 -27.09
CA TYR A 42 5.12 22.61 -26.30
C TYR A 42 6.22 23.51 -26.84
N THR A 43 6.84 24.33 -25.98
CA THR A 43 7.93 25.25 -26.35
C THR A 43 9.19 24.89 -25.57
N GLY A 44 10.35 25.01 -26.21
CA GLY A 44 11.66 24.70 -25.61
C GLY A 44 12.24 23.37 -26.10
N ASN A 45 13.34 22.95 -25.46
CA ASN A 45 13.99 21.68 -25.76
C ASN A 45 13.30 20.55 -24.99
N VAL A 46 12.24 20.03 -25.55
CA VAL A 46 11.38 19.00 -24.95
C VAL A 46 11.20 17.83 -25.91
N GLU A 47 11.14 16.63 -25.35
CA GLU A 47 10.71 15.42 -26.05
C GLU A 47 9.29 15.05 -25.58
N VAL A 48 8.39 14.81 -26.50
CA VAL A 48 7.01 14.42 -26.23
C VAL A 48 6.86 12.92 -26.47
N ILE A 49 6.57 12.18 -25.39
CA ILE A 49 6.36 10.73 -25.46
C ILE A 49 4.89 10.45 -25.18
N GLU A 50 4.20 9.83 -26.13
CA GLU A 50 2.83 9.41 -25.92
C GLU A 50 2.75 8.18 -25.01
N MET A 51 1.80 8.21 -24.07
CA MET A 51 1.52 7.06 -23.23
C MET A 51 0.84 5.96 -24.04
N ASP A 52 1.30 4.72 -23.89
CA ASP A 52 0.61 3.57 -24.42
C ASP A 52 -0.77 3.34 -23.76
N ARG A 53 -1.60 2.49 -24.36
CA ARG A 53 -2.96 2.22 -23.88
C ARG A 53 -2.98 1.69 -22.44
N MET A 54 -2.08 0.78 -22.10
CA MET A 54 -2.01 0.20 -20.76
C MET A 54 -1.63 1.27 -19.74
N ARG A 55 -0.67 2.12 -20.06
CA ARG A 55 -0.24 3.23 -19.19
C ARG A 55 -1.38 4.22 -18.93
N LYS A 56 -2.17 4.55 -19.95
CA LYS A 56 -3.36 5.42 -19.81
C LYS A 56 -4.38 4.81 -18.85
N LEU A 57 -4.70 3.52 -19.00
CA LEU A 57 -5.63 2.81 -18.12
C LEU A 57 -5.14 2.76 -16.66
N ILE A 58 -3.85 2.51 -16.45
CA ILE A 58 -3.25 2.52 -15.11
C ILE A 58 -3.35 3.92 -14.50
N ALA A 59 -3.01 4.97 -15.27
CA ALA A 59 -3.08 6.35 -14.80
C ALA A 59 -4.49 6.72 -14.35
N ASP A 60 -5.50 6.43 -15.17
CA ASP A 60 -6.91 6.69 -14.84
C ASP A 60 -7.35 5.92 -13.59
N HIS A 61 -6.93 4.66 -13.46
CA HIS A 61 -7.24 3.83 -12.30
C HIS A 61 -6.61 4.40 -11.01
N MET A 62 -5.37 4.86 -11.07
CA MET A 62 -4.66 5.44 -9.92
C MET A 62 -5.27 6.79 -9.50
N VAL A 63 -5.56 7.68 -10.45
CA VAL A 63 -6.22 8.96 -10.18
C VAL A 63 -7.59 8.72 -9.54
N ARG A 64 -8.39 7.82 -10.11
CA ARG A 64 -9.70 7.46 -9.56
C ARG A 64 -9.60 6.91 -8.14
N SER A 65 -8.62 6.05 -7.86
CA SER A 65 -8.40 5.50 -6.52
C SER A 65 -8.12 6.61 -5.50
N LYS A 66 -7.25 7.56 -5.83
CA LYS A 66 -6.92 8.69 -4.95
C LYS A 66 -8.11 9.61 -4.71
N HIS A 67 -8.97 9.81 -5.70
CA HIS A 67 -10.21 10.59 -5.54
C HIS A 67 -11.29 9.85 -4.76
N THR A 68 -11.39 8.53 -4.92
CA THR A 68 -12.42 7.72 -4.27
C THR A 68 -12.14 7.49 -2.80
N SER A 69 -10.91 7.11 -2.47
CA SER A 69 -10.52 6.70 -1.12
C SER A 69 -9.61 7.73 -0.47
N PRO A 70 -10.01 8.32 0.69
CA PRO A 70 -9.08 9.08 1.52
C PRO A 70 -7.99 8.13 2.06
N HIS A 71 -6.80 8.20 1.48
CA HIS A 71 -5.67 7.33 1.86
C HIS A 71 -5.00 7.84 3.14
N VAL A 72 -4.87 6.94 4.10
CA VAL A 72 -3.96 7.07 5.25
C VAL A 72 -2.98 5.91 5.18
N THR A 73 -1.72 6.15 5.55
CA THR A 73 -0.69 5.12 5.57
C THR A 73 -0.12 4.99 6.96
N SER A 74 -0.08 3.76 7.47
CA SER A 74 0.61 3.40 8.71
C SER A 74 1.87 2.60 8.38
N PHE A 75 2.89 2.75 9.23
CA PHE A 75 4.17 2.07 9.10
C PHE A 75 4.48 1.31 10.36
N THR A 76 5.13 0.16 10.23
CA THR A 76 5.69 -0.59 11.34
C THR A 76 6.97 -1.28 10.91
N GLU A 77 7.74 -1.72 11.87
CA GLU A 77 8.98 -2.45 11.68
C GLU A 77 8.80 -3.89 12.17
N ALA A 78 9.43 -4.84 11.49
CA ALA A 78 9.40 -6.24 11.86
C ALA A 78 10.82 -6.83 11.87
N ASP A 79 11.15 -7.58 12.91
CA ASP A 79 12.33 -8.45 12.96
C ASP A 79 11.99 -9.78 12.30
N VAL A 80 12.51 -9.97 11.11
CA VAL A 80 12.26 -11.17 10.29
C VAL A 80 13.45 -12.14 10.28
N THR A 81 14.33 -12.04 11.26
CA THR A 81 15.55 -12.87 11.32
C THR A 81 15.24 -14.35 11.26
N ASN A 82 14.28 -14.83 12.07
CA ASN A 82 13.93 -16.26 12.10
C ASN A 82 13.38 -16.73 10.73
N LEU A 83 12.55 -15.92 10.11
CA LEU A 83 11.98 -16.18 8.79
C LEU A 83 13.06 -16.25 7.70
N VAL A 84 14.01 -15.32 7.71
CA VAL A 84 15.11 -15.27 6.74
C VAL A 84 16.02 -16.50 6.93
N MET A 85 16.42 -16.81 8.16
CA MET A 85 17.28 -17.95 8.46
C MET A 85 16.60 -19.28 8.09
N TRP A 86 15.32 -19.44 8.41
CA TRP A 86 14.56 -20.62 8.03
C TRP A 86 14.51 -20.79 6.50
N ARG A 87 14.13 -19.74 5.80
CA ARG A 87 14.06 -19.77 4.34
C ARG A 87 15.39 -20.13 3.70
N ASP A 88 16.49 -19.57 4.21
CA ASP A 88 17.83 -19.88 3.71
C ASP A 88 18.27 -21.33 4.01
N LYS A 89 17.85 -21.86 5.14
CA LYS A 89 18.07 -23.26 5.52
C LYS A 89 17.34 -24.23 4.60
N VAL A 90 16.06 -23.96 4.27
CA VAL A 90 15.20 -24.93 3.56
C VAL A 90 15.20 -24.78 2.05
N LYS A 91 15.62 -23.63 1.49
CA LYS A 91 15.41 -23.28 0.08
C LYS A 91 15.90 -24.32 -0.92
N LYS A 92 17.03 -24.97 -0.69
CA LYS A 92 17.60 -25.99 -1.60
C LYS A 92 16.79 -27.28 -1.58
N ASP A 93 16.47 -27.77 -0.41
CA ASP A 93 15.71 -29.01 -0.23
C ASP A 93 14.25 -28.81 -0.69
N PHE A 94 13.69 -27.64 -0.41
CA PHE A 94 12.37 -27.28 -0.90
C PHE A 94 12.31 -27.28 -2.43
N GLU A 95 13.26 -26.62 -3.10
CA GLU A 95 13.31 -26.59 -4.57
C GLU A 95 13.47 -28.00 -5.16
N LYS A 96 14.32 -28.82 -4.54
CA LYS A 96 14.53 -30.21 -4.99
C LYS A 96 13.29 -31.08 -4.81
N ARG A 97 12.59 -30.95 -3.68
CA ARG A 97 11.41 -31.79 -3.36
C ARG A 97 10.16 -31.32 -4.07
N GLU A 98 9.92 -30.01 -4.13
CA GLU A 98 8.68 -29.46 -4.63
C GLU A 98 8.75 -28.95 -6.08
N SER A 99 9.93 -28.98 -6.71
CA SER A 99 10.18 -28.47 -8.07
C SER A 99 9.74 -27.00 -8.25
N THR A 100 9.80 -26.22 -7.17
CA THR A 100 9.49 -24.79 -7.16
C THR A 100 10.34 -24.09 -6.12
N LYS A 101 10.64 -22.82 -6.32
CA LYS A 101 11.46 -22.01 -5.39
C LYS A 101 10.61 -21.48 -4.26
N ILE A 102 11.19 -21.42 -3.07
CA ILE A 102 10.62 -20.70 -1.94
C ILE A 102 11.24 -19.30 -1.86
N THR A 103 10.42 -18.28 -2.14
CA THR A 103 10.75 -16.87 -1.93
C THR A 103 10.11 -16.36 -0.66
N PHE A 104 10.32 -15.09 -0.30
CA PHE A 104 9.67 -14.50 0.88
C PHE A 104 8.18 -14.22 0.66
N THR A 105 7.76 -13.98 -0.56
CA THR A 105 6.37 -13.57 -0.87
C THR A 105 5.31 -14.56 -0.36
N PRO A 106 5.43 -15.89 -0.53
CA PRO A 106 4.49 -16.83 0.06
C PRO A 106 4.37 -16.74 1.58
N LEU A 107 5.48 -16.46 2.26
CA LEU A 107 5.52 -16.31 3.72
C LEU A 107 4.80 -15.05 4.17
N PHE A 108 4.96 -13.94 3.42
CA PHE A 108 4.23 -12.71 3.68
C PHE A 108 2.72 -12.89 3.45
N ILE A 109 2.34 -13.58 2.37
CA ILE A 109 0.93 -13.87 2.07
C ILE A 109 0.32 -14.71 3.18
N GLU A 110 1.00 -15.75 3.65
CA GLU A 110 0.53 -16.59 4.76
C GLU A 110 0.24 -15.76 6.02
N ALA A 111 1.15 -14.86 6.40
CA ALA A 111 0.97 -13.97 7.55
C ALA A 111 -0.21 -13.01 7.36
N ILE A 112 -0.33 -12.40 6.18
CA ILE A 112 -1.43 -11.50 5.83
C ILE A 112 -2.77 -12.22 5.92
N VAL A 113 -2.87 -13.40 5.33
CA VAL A 113 -4.11 -14.20 5.33
C VAL A 113 -4.54 -14.56 6.76
N ARG A 114 -3.61 -14.95 7.62
CA ARG A 114 -3.90 -15.23 9.04
C ARG A 114 -4.46 -13.98 9.75
N CYS A 115 -3.90 -12.81 9.45
CA CYS A 115 -4.35 -11.56 10.04
C CYS A 115 -5.71 -11.11 9.46
N ILE A 116 -5.97 -11.27 8.17
CA ILE A 116 -7.27 -10.94 7.57
C ILE A 116 -8.39 -11.74 8.24
N LYS A 117 -8.16 -13.01 8.58
CA LYS A 117 -9.15 -13.82 9.32
C LYS A 117 -9.49 -13.24 10.69
N LYS A 118 -8.52 -12.60 11.35
CA LYS A 118 -8.71 -11.93 12.65
C LYS A 118 -9.36 -10.54 12.49
N PHE A 119 -9.12 -9.87 11.36
CA PHE A 119 -9.58 -8.52 11.06
C PHE A 119 -10.32 -8.45 9.71
N PRO A 120 -11.53 -9.03 9.62
CA PRO A 120 -12.22 -9.22 8.34
C PRO A 120 -12.61 -7.90 7.64
N LEU A 121 -12.71 -6.78 8.35
CA LEU A 121 -13.02 -5.48 7.77
C LEU A 121 -11.88 -4.93 6.87
N ILE A 122 -10.68 -5.49 6.95
CA ILE A 122 -9.60 -5.17 6.00
C ILE A 122 -9.87 -5.80 4.62
N ASN A 123 -10.69 -6.87 4.57
CA ASN A 123 -11.00 -7.63 3.37
C ASN A 123 -12.41 -7.31 2.86
N CYS A 124 -12.65 -6.03 2.58
CA CYS A 124 -13.97 -5.55 2.18
C CYS A 124 -13.91 -4.58 1.00
N SER A 125 -15.06 -4.19 0.53
CA SER A 125 -15.27 -3.07 -0.39
C SER A 125 -16.42 -2.20 0.10
N LEU A 126 -16.50 -0.97 -0.39
CA LEU A 126 -17.58 -0.04 -0.08
C LEU A 126 -18.49 0.12 -1.30
N ASP A 127 -19.79 -0.03 -1.09
CA ASP A 127 -20.84 0.23 -2.09
C ASP A 127 -21.86 1.20 -1.48
N GLY A 128 -21.77 2.47 -1.85
CA GLY A 128 -22.54 3.54 -1.23
C GLY A 128 -22.27 3.63 0.26
N ASP A 129 -23.26 3.35 1.07
CA ASP A 129 -23.22 3.31 2.54
C ASP A 129 -23.06 1.88 3.12
N LYS A 130 -22.82 0.88 2.24
CA LYS A 130 -22.73 -0.54 2.64
C LYS A 130 -21.30 -1.03 2.57
N ILE A 131 -20.86 -1.68 3.63
CA ILE A 131 -19.58 -2.39 3.71
C ILE A 131 -19.82 -3.83 3.26
N ILE A 132 -19.18 -4.24 2.17
CA ILE A 132 -19.27 -5.59 1.62
C ILE A 132 -18.07 -6.39 2.09
N VAL A 133 -18.21 -7.13 3.17
CA VAL A 133 -17.14 -8.00 3.71
C VAL A 133 -17.02 -9.24 2.83
N LYS A 134 -15.84 -9.42 2.25
CA LYS A 134 -15.54 -10.58 1.41
C LYS A 134 -15.19 -11.78 2.29
N LYS A 135 -15.78 -12.93 2.00
CA LYS A 135 -15.44 -14.18 2.70
C LYS A 135 -14.25 -14.88 2.07
N ASP A 136 -14.14 -14.79 0.75
CA ASP A 136 -12.95 -15.26 0.04
C ASP A 136 -11.78 -14.31 0.27
N ILE A 137 -10.58 -14.85 0.45
CA ILE A 137 -9.36 -14.08 0.61
C ILE A 137 -8.52 -14.27 -0.64
N ASN A 138 -8.56 -13.28 -1.53
CA ASN A 138 -7.89 -13.28 -2.82
C ASN A 138 -6.80 -12.21 -2.80
N ILE A 139 -5.55 -12.64 -2.80
CA ILE A 139 -4.40 -11.73 -2.65
C ILE A 139 -3.86 -11.35 -4.01
N GLY A 140 -3.99 -10.07 -4.35
CA GLY A 140 -3.30 -9.47 -5.49
C GLY A 140 -1.80 -9.30 -5.17
N MET A 141 -0.96 -9.69 -6.12
CA MET A 141 0.49 -9.60 -5.99
C MET A 141 1.04 -8.66 -7.07
N ALA A 142 1.42 -7.44 -6.69
CA ALA A 142 1.96 -6.48 -7.63
C ALA A 142 3.26 -7.01 -8.25
N THR A 143 3.28 -7.14 -9.56
CA THR A 143 4.39 -7.72 -10.34
C THR A 143 4.83 -6.73 -11.41
N ALA A 144 6.14 -6.42 -11.43
CA ALA A 144 6.73 -5.59 -12.46
C ALA A 144 6.90 -6.37 -13.77
N LEU A 145 6.47 -5.76 -14.86
CA LEU A 145 6.66 -6.27 -16.20
C LEU A 145 7.98 -5.77 -16.82
N PRO A 146 8.54 -6.46 -17.81
CA PRO A 146 9.73 -5.98 -18.53
C PRO A 146 9.53 -4.61 -19.19
N SER A 147 8.28 -4.24 -19.52
CA SER A 147 7.91 -2.92 -20.05
C SER A 147 7.99 -1.77 -19.03
N GLY A 148 8.25 -2.08 -17.75
CA GLY A 148 8.21 -1.12 -16.64
C GLY A 148 6.80 -0.85 -16.09
N ASN A 149 5.76 -1.44 -16.65
CA ASN A 149 4.41 -1.38 -16.11
C ASN A 149 4.25 -2.40 -14.96
N LEU A 150 3.30 -2.15 -14.07
CA LEU A 150 2.89 -3.08 -13.02
C LEU A 150 1.59 -3.76 -13.41
N ILE A 151 1.52 -5.07 -13.13
CA ILE A 151 0.28 -5.84 -13.21
C ILE A 151 0.07 -6.54 -11.87
N VAL A 152 -1.19 -6.83 -11.53
CA VAL A 152 -1.53 -7.41 -10.22
C VAL A 152 -2.26 -8.73 -10.44
N PRO A 153 -1.54 -9.84 -10.67
CA PRO A 153 -2.16 -11.16 -10.66
C PRO A 153 -2.67 -11.51 -9.27
N VAL A 154 -3.72 -12.32 -9.21
CA VAL A 154 -4.49 -12.63 -8.01
C VAL A 154 -4.36 -14.11 -7.65
N ILE A 155 -3.91 -14.38 -6.44
CA ILE A 155 -3.94 -15.72 -5.83
C ILE A 155 -5.32 -15.88 -5.18
N LYS A 156 -6.18 -16.69 -5.80
CA LYS A 156 -7.54 -16.90 -5.32
C LYS A 156 -7.58 -17.90 -4.18
N ASN A 157 -8.46 -17.63 -3.20
CA ASN A 157 -8.63 -18.48 -2.02
C ASN A 157 -7.28 -18.80 -1.33
N ALA A 158 -6.47 -17.76 -1.12
CA ALA A 158 -5.13 -17.91 -0.57
C ALA A 158 -5.12 -18.57 0.82
N ASP A 159 -6.22 -18.45 1.55
CA ASP A 159 -6.40 -19.06 2.87
C ASP A 159 -6.60 -20.59 2.84
N GLN A 160 -6.89 -21.15 1.68
CA GLN A 160 -7.05 -22.59 1.46
C GLN A 160 -5.77 -23.28 0.98
N LEU A 161 -4.72 -22.50 0.69
CA LEU A 161 -3.44 -23.00 0.22
C LEU A 161 -2.46 -23.16 1.39
N ASN A 162 -1.73 -24.28 1.40
CA ASN A 162 -0.55 -24.42 2.25
C ASN A 162 0.64 -23.65 1.65
N LEU A 163 1.76 -23.64 2.34
CA LEU A 163 2.96 -22.90 1.90
C LEU A 163 3.46 -23.35 0.52
N VAL A 164 3.44 -24.65 0.24
CA VAL A 164 3.84 -25.20 -1.06
C VAL A 164 2.90 -24.70 -2.18
N GLY A 165 1.60 -24.75 -1.94
CA GLY A 165 0.59 -24.22 -2.86
C GLY A 165 0.74 -22.73 -3.10
N LEU A 166 0.99 -21.95 -2.05
CA LEU A 166 1.28 -20.51 -2.17
C LEU A 166 2.55 -20.25 -2.99
N ALA A 167 3.63 -20.98 -2.73
CA ALA A 167 4.87 -20.84 -3.49
C ALA A 167 4.69 -21.13 -4.98
N ARG A 168 3.95 -22.19 -5.31
CA ARG A 168 3.61 -22.53 -6.71
C ARG A 168 2.79 -21.45 -7.38
N GLN A 169 1.76 -20.94 -6.72
CA GLN A 169 0.92 -19.86 -7.25
C GLN A 169 1.72 -18.56 -7.47
N VAL A 170 2.51 -18.15 -6.49
CA VAL A 170 3.38 -16.96 -6.61
C VAL A 170 4.31 -17.08 -7.80
N ASN A 171 5.02 -18.19 -7.95
CA ASN A 171 5.99 -18.38 -9.03
C ASN A 171 5.30 -18.47 -10.39
N SER A 172 4.22 -19.25 -10.49
CA SER A 172 3.48 -19.43 -11.74
C SER A 172 2.88 -18.11 -12.25
N LEU A 173 2.21 -17.35 -11.38
CA LEU A 173 1.61 -16.08 -11.76
C LEU A 173 2.67 -15.03 -12.13
N ALA A 174 3.79 -14.97 -11.39
CA ALA A 174 4.89 -14.08 -11.70
C ALA A 174 5.54 -14.41 -13.05
N ASP A 175 5.76 -15.69 -13.35
CA ASP A 175 6.32 -16.13 -14.63
C ASP A 175 5.36 -15.86 -15.78
N ASN A 176 4.08 -16.14 -15.60
CA ASN A 176 3.06 -15.84 -16.60
C ASN A 176 2.94 -14.33 -16.85
N ALA A 177 3.06 -13.51 -15.81
CA ALA A 177 3.08 -12.06 -15.96
C ALA A 177 4.26 -11.60 -16.83
N ARG A 178 5.48 -12.04 -16.50
CA ARG A 178 6.69 -11.67 -17.26
C ARG A 178 6.67 -12.13 -18.70
N ASN A 179 6.04 -13.27 -18.97
CA ASN A 179 5.97 -13.86 -20.30
C ASN A 179 4.69 -13.49 -21.08
N GLY A 180 3.87 -12.59 -20.56
CA GLY A 180 2.63 -12.15 -21.22
C GLY A 180 1.58 -13.26 -21.36
N LYS A 181 1.58 -14.26 -20.47
CA LYS A 181 0.69 -15.43 -20.50
C LYS A 181 -0.45 -15.37 -19.48
N LEU A 182 -0.63 -14.24 -18.78
CA LEU A 182 -1.75 -14.07 -17.87
C LEU A 182 -3.08 -14.05 -18.62
N LYS A 183 -4.05 -14.77 -18.09
CA LYS A 183 -5.44 -14.71 -18.55
C LYS A 183 -6.15 -13.52 -17.88
N ALA A 184 -7.25 -13.04 -18.48
CA ALA A 184 -8.03 -11.96 -17.91
C ALA A 184 -8.51 -12.26 -16.46
N ASP A 185 -8.90 -13.51 -16.19
CA ASP A 185 -9.32 -13.95 -14.86
C ASP A 185 -8.18 -13.93 -13.81
N ASP A 186 -6.94 -14.04 -14.24
CA ASP A 186 -5.78 -14.03 -13.34
C ASP A 186 -5.57 -12.66 -12.65
N THR A 187 -6.17 -11.59 -13.17
CA THR A 187 -6.01 -10.22 -12.66
C THR A 187 -7.28 -9.63 -12.05
N THR A 188 -8.32 -10.44 -11.87
CA THR A 188 -9.61 -10.00 -11.35
C THR A 188 -9.96 -10.66 -10.02
N GLY A 189 -10.88 -10.05 -9.28
CA GLY A 189 -11.41 -10.61 -8.04
C GLY A 189 -10.48 -10.54 -6.83
N GLY A 190 -9.42 -9.75 -6.88
CA GLY A 190 -8.56 -9.50 -5.72
C GLY A 190 -9.30 -8.77 -4.61
N THR A 191 -9.05 -9.14 -3.35
CA THR A 191 -9.69 -8.55 -2.17
C THR A 191 -8.73 -7.78 -1.29
N PHE A 192 -7.45 -8.02 -1.43
CA PHE A 192 -6.34 -7.33 -0.76
C PHE A 192 -5.10 -7.39 -1.67
N THR A 193 -4.24 -6.39 -1.63
CA THR A 193 -3.04 -6.35 -2.48
C THR A 193 -1.76 -6.28 -1.65
N LEU A 194 -0.78 -7.09 -2.02
CA LEU A 194 0.60 -7.06 -1.54
C LEU A 194 1.51 -6.51 -2.64
N THR A 195 2.35 -5.55 -2.30
CA THR A 195 3.42 -5.05 -3.17
C THR A 195 4.78 -5.15 -2.47
N ASN A 196 5.80 -5.55 -3.20
CA ASN A 196 7.16 -5.63 -2.67
C ASN A 196 8.01 -4.51 -3.28
N VAL A 197 8.21 -3.44 -2.52
CA VAL A 197 9.06 -2.31 -2.92
C VAL A 197 10.53 -2.55 -2.55
N GLY A 198 10.80 -3.53 -1.71
CA GLY A 198 12.13 -3.89 -1.25
C GLY A 198 13.01 -4.50 -2.35
N THR A 199 12.41 -5.12 -3.38
CA THR A 199 13.15 -5.63 -4.55
C THR A 199 13.85 -4.50 -5.31
N PHE A 200 13.35 -3.28 -5.20
CA PHE A 200 13.95 -2.07 -5.79
C PHE A 200 14.77 -1.25 -4.78
N GLY A 201 15.00 -1.80 -3.58
CA GLY A 201 15.79 -1.17 -2.53
C GLY A 201 15.04 -0.14 -1.68
N SER A 202 13.74 0.04 -1.87
CA SER A 202 12.95 0.95 -1.05
C SER A 202 12.72 0.36 0.35
N LEU A 203 12.83 1.20 1.37
CA LEU A 203 12.56 0.81 2.77
C LEU A 203 11.08 0.83 3.10
N MET A 204 10.38 1.86 2.68
CA MET A 204 8.97 2.12 2.97
C MET A 204 8.31 2.67 1.72
N GLY A 205 6.98 2.69 1.70
CA GLY A 205 6.20 3.28 0.63
C GLY A 205 4.84 3.76 1.10
N THR A 206 4.19 4.53 0.25
CA THR A 206 2.79 4.94 0.40
C THR A 206 2.01 4.43 -0.81
N PRO A 207 1.71 3.12 -0.86
CA PRO A 207 1.09 2.52 -2.03
C PRO A 207 -0.33 3.05 -2.23
N ILE A 208 -0.77 3.08 -3.50
CA ILE A 208 -2.13 3.49 -3.85
C ILE A 208 -3.03 2.26 -3.84
N ILE A 209 -4.20 2.40 -3.22
CA ILE A 209 -5.18 1.31 -3.09
C ILE A 209 -5.66 0.87 -4.47
N ASN A 210 -5.72 -0.45 -4.66
CA ASN A 210 -6.27 -1.06 -5.87
C ASN A 210 -7.79 -1.21 -5.72
N GLN A 211 -8.54 -0.24 -6.26
CA GLN A 211 -10.02 -0.25 -6.17
C GLN A 211 -10.61 -1.54 -6.73
N PRO A 212 -11.70 -2.07 -6.16
CA PRO A 212 -12.52 -1.56 -5.04
C PRO A 212 -12.06 -2.00 -3.64
N GLN A 213 -10.84 -2.49 -3.50
CA GLN A 213 -10.25 -2.88 -2.23
C GLN A 213 -10.11 -1.67 -1.29
N VAL A 214 -9.92 -1.92 0.00
CA VAL A 214 -9.79 -0.87 1.01
C VAL A 214 -8.39 -0.77 1.60
N ALA A 215 -7.49 -1.67 1.26
CA ALA A 215 -6.12 -1.67 1.77
C ALA A 215 -5.14 -2.31 0.79
N ILE A 216 -3.89 -1.86 0.90
CA ILE A 216 -2.73 -2.40 0.20
C ILE A 216 -1.53 -2.35 1.15
N LEU A 217 -0.77 -3.45 1.21
CA LEU A 217 0.41 -3.57 2.05
C LEU A 217 1.67 -3.62 1.20
N ALA A 218 2.63 -2.76 1.53
CA ALA A 218 3.96 -2.76 0.94
C ALA A 218 4.98 -3.35 1.91
N VAL A 219 5.78 -4.29 1.44
CA VAL A 219 6.93 -4.81 2.18
C VAL A 219 8.21 -4.16 1.66
N GLY A 220 9.03 -3.65 2.58
CA GLY A 220 10.29 -2.98 2.27
C GLY A 220 11.47 -3.95 2.16
N ALA A 221 12.64 -3.40 1.86
CA ALA A 221 13.88 -4.17 1.80
C ALA A 221 14.24 -4.74 3.17
N ILE A 222 14.59 -6.02 3.20
CA ILE A 222 15.15 -6.67 4.39
C ILE A 222 16.61 -6.28 4.49
N LYS A 223 16.99 -5.65 5.61
CA LYS A 223 18.39 -5.22 5.88
C LYS A 223 18.83 -5.64 7.26
N LYS A 224 20.07 -6.04 7.38
CA LYS A 224 20.71 -6.24 8.70
C LYS A 224 20.90 -4.88 9.37
N ARG A 225 20.41 -4.76 10.61
CA ARG A 225 20.59 -3.58 11.45
C ARG A 225 20.89 -3.97 12.89
N PRO A 226 21.66 -3.16 13.63
CA PRO A 226 21.77 -3.32 15.07
C PRO A 226 20.46 -2.89 15.72
N VAL A 227 19.96 -3.74 16.61
CA VAL A 227 18.74 -3.45 17.39
C VAL A 227 18.96 -3.80 18.85
N VAL A 228 18.19 -3.18 19.72
CA VAL A 228 18.18 -3.50 21.14
C VAL A 228 17.38 -4.78 21.36
N ILE A 229 17.97 -5.73 22.07
CA ILE A 229 17.31 -6.94 22.55
C ILE A 229 17.19 -6.82 24.06
N GLU A 230 15.98 -6.85 24.56
CA GLU A 230 15.70 -6.90 26.00
C GLU A 230 15.96 -8.32 26.53
N THR A 231 16.79 -8.44 27.55
CA THR A 231 17.08 -9.72 28.20
C THR A 231 16.83 -9.63 29.71
N PRO A 232 16.67 -10.76 30.42
CA PRO A 232 16.53 -10.76 31.88
C PRO A 232 17.70 -10.11 32.61
N HIS A 233 18.86 -9.96 31.94
CA HIS A 233 20.08 -9.36 32.50
C HIS A 233 20.32 -7.92 32.02
N GLY A 234 19.32 -7.31 31.33
CA GLY A 234 19.40 -5.97 30.78
C GLY A 234 19.43 -5.99 29.25
N ASP A 235 19.52 -4.81 28.66
CA ASP A 235 19.51 -4.61 27.22
C ASP A 235 20.84 -5.01 26.58
N SER A 236 20.80 -5.62 25.42
CA SER A 236 21.94 -5.93 24.58
C SER A 236 21.71 -5.51 23.13
N ILE A 237 22.81 -5.37 22.37
CA ILE A 237 22.72 -5.05 20.94
C ILE A 237 22.92 -6.33 20.15
N ALA A 238 22.02 -6.60 19.21
CA ALA A 238 22.14 -7.72 18.28
C ALA A 238 21.93 -7.26 16.84
N ILE A 239 22.54 -7.98 15.90
CA ILE A 239 22.33 -7.77 14.47
C ILE A 239 21.14 -8.61 14.05
N ARG A 240 20.10 -7.96 13.52
CA ARG A 240 18.85 -8.61 13.12
C ARG A 240 18.50 -8.23 11.66
N HIS A 241 17.76 -9.11 11.00
CA HIS A 241 17.16 -8.82 9.70
C HIS A 241 15.88 -8.05 9.92
N MET A 242 15.89 -6.75 9.60
CA MET A 242 14.79 -5.83 9.84
C MET A 242 14.11 -5.45 8.54
N MET A 243 12.81 -5.26 8.60
CA MET A 243 11.98 -4.89 7.46
C MET A 243 10.88 -3.93 7.91
N TYR A 244 10.62 -2.90 7.09
CA TYR A 244 9.44 -2.05 7.28
C TYR A 244 8.24 -2.61 6.51
N LEU A 245 7.08 -2.47 7.13
CA LEU A 245 5.78 -2.70 6.53
C LEU A 245 5.05 -1.36 6.42
N SER A 246 4.49 -1.08 5.27
CA SER A 246 3.70 0.12 5.02
C SER A 246 2.33 -0.30 4.50
N MET A 247 1.25 0.19 5.09
CA MET A 247 -0.09 -0.12 4.63
C MET A 247 -0.90 1.15 4.42
N SER A 248 -1.36 1.36 3.19
CA SER A 248 -2.35 2.37 2.88
C SER A 248 -3.74 1.77 2.97
N TYR A 249 -4.68 2.52 3.53
CA TYR A 249 -6.06 2.07 3.72
C TYR A 249 -7.05 3.22 3.51
N ASP A 250 -8.27 2.82 3.15
CA ASP A 250 -9.40 3.72 2.92
C ASP A 250 -9.99 4.17 4.27
N HIS A 251 -9.73 5.42 4.64
CA HIS A 251 -10.13 5.97 5.94
C HIS A 251 -11.65 6.19 6.09
N ARG A 252 -12.44 5.90 5.06
CA ARG A 252 -13.90 5.86 5.20
C ARG A 252 -14.38 4.62 5.96
N ILE A 253 -13.59 3.54 5.95
CA ILE A 253 -13.94 2.25 6.56
C ILE A 253 -12.92 1.85 7.62
N VAL A 254 -11.64 1.98 7.30
CA VAL A 254 -10.52 1.59 8.17
C VAL A 254 -10.00 2.82 8.89
N ASP A 255 -10.27 2.91 10.18
CA ASP A 255 -9.70 3.97 11.02
C ASP A 255 -8.23 3.69 11.40
N GLY A 256 -7.59 4.67 12.01
CA GLY A 256 -6.20 4.56 12.41
C GLY A 256 -5.94 3.43 13.40
N SER A 257 -6.91 3.13 14.27
CA SER A 257 -6.80 2.03 15.25
C SER A 257 -6.82 0.68 14.55
N LEU A 258 -7.80 0.43 13.68
CA LEU A 258 -7.90 -0.82 12.94
C LEU A 258 -6.70 -1.00 11.99
N GLY A 259 -6.33 0.05 11.26
CA GLY A 259 -5.20 0.01 10.32
C GLY A 259 -3.88 -0.31 11.02
N ALA A 260 -3.56 0.41 12.10
CA ALA A 260 -2.33 0.18 12.87
C ALA A 260 -2.33 -1.19 13.57
N THR A 261 -3.47 -1.60 14.13
CA THR A 261 -3.58 -2.90 14.83
C THR A 261 -3.41 -4.06 13.85
N PHE A 262 -4.03 -4.00 12.68
CA PHE A 262 -3.84 -5.02 11.64
C PHE A 262 -2.37 -5.09 11.19
N LEU A 263 -1.77 -3.94 10.88
CA LEU A 263 -0.39 -3.89 10.42
C LEU A 263 0.59 -4.44 11.47
N THR A 264 0.39 -4.08 12.74
CA THR A 264 1.17 -4.62 13.86
C THR A 264 0.96 -6.12 14.03
N ALA A 265 -0.26 -6.61 13.81
CA ALA A 265 -0.53 -8.05 13.85
C ALA A 265 0.24 -8.81 12.77
N VAL A 266 0.32 -8.26 11.55
CA VAL A 266 1.13 -8.84 10.46
C VAL A 266 2.61 -8.84 10.84
N ALA A 267 3.13 -7.74 11.37
CA ALA A 267 4.51 -7.68 11.85
C ALA A 267 4.80 -8.76 12.90
N LYS A 268 3.92 -8.93 13.87
CA LYS A 268 4.05 -9.96 14.92
C LYS A 268 4.00 -11.39 14.37
N GLU A 269 3.15 -11.68 13.39
CA GLU A 269 3.12 -12.98 12.72
C GLU A 269 4.47 -13.29 12.03
N LEU A 270 5.10 -12.28 11.44
CA LEU A 270 6.42 -12.43 10.82
C LEU A 270 7.55 -12.54 11.84
N GLU A 271 7.50 -11.79 12.95
CA GLU A 271 8.48 -11.83 14.03
C GLU A 271 8.47 -13.17 14.79
N HIS A 272 7.27 -13.68 15.08
CA HIS A 272 7.06 -14.96 15.77
C HIS A 272 7.13 -16.18 14.83
N PHE A 273 7.76 -16.03 13.68
CA PHE A 273 7.91 -17.11 12.74
C PHE A 273 8.63 -18.30 13.39
N ASN A 274 8.02 -19.49 13.30
CA ASN A 274 8.63 -20.71 13.82
C ASN A 274 9.76 -21.17 12.90
N GLY A 275 11.01 -20.97 13.30
CA GLY A 275 12.21 -21.38 12.56
C GLY A 275 12.44 -22.90 12.49
N GLU A 276 11.67 -23.69 13.21
CA GLU A 276 11.76 -25.17 13.21
C GLU A 276 10.56 -25.83 12.50
N ARG A 277 9.70 -25.03 11.86
CA ARG A 277 8.54 -25.56 11.14
C ARG A 277 8.96 -26.39 9.92
N GLU A 278 8.19 -27.43 9.66
CA GLU A 278 8.22 -28.17 8.39
C GLU A 278 7.37 -27.47 7.33
N TYR A 279 7.61 -27.78 6.06
CA TYR A 279 6.87 -27.24 4.91
C TYR A 279 6.13 -28.34 4.15
#